data_c83d471ddf28156245d5c6b4a8beb948
#
_entry.id   c83d471ddf28156245d5c6b4a8beb948
#
_cell.length_a   1.000
_cell.length_b   1.000
_cell.length_c   1.000
_cell.angle_alpha   90.00
_cell.angle_beta   90.00
_cell.angle_gamma   90.00
#
_symmetry.space_group_name_H-M   'P 1'
#
loop_
_entity.id
_entity.type
_entity.pdbx_description
1 polymer ?
#
loop_
_entity_poly.entity_id
_entity_poly.type
_entity_poly.pdbx_seq_one_letter_code
_entity_poly.pdbx_strand_id
1 'polypeptide(L)'
;MPASKVLLGAEGLRREAGGKIIVRDASFALAAGEVVAITGPSGSGKSSLLRLLNRLDAPNAGRVLLAGADTAALDVHELRRRVGMVMQQANLFAGTVAQNVAYGPALHGVALKADDVEELLRTVGLAGYAKRDVAALSGGEAQRISLARTLANRPQVLLLDEPTSALDDAAKLVVEEALQAAMAQVAGACLIVTHDAAQAARLAQRTLLMQGGVLRDEVE
;
A
#
# COMPACT_ATOMS: atom_id res chain seq x y z
N MET A 1 2.32 -28.41 5.24
CA MET A 1 1.93 -27.03 5.56
C MET A 1 0.53 -26.83 5.03
N PRO A 2 -0.47 -26.36 5.81
CA PRO A 2 -1.75 -26.02 5.25
C PRO A 2 -1.52 -24.93 4.18
N ALA A 3 -2.17 -25.09 3.02
CA ALA A 3 -2.08 -24.12 1.94
C ALA A 3 -2.48 -22.74 2.50
N SER A 4 -1.56 -21.79 2.48
CA SER A 4 -1.80 -20.42 2.97
C SER A 4 -2.98 -19.84 2.18
N LYS A 5 -4.00 -19.37 2.89
CA LYS A 5 -5.24 -18.87 2.27
C LYS A 5 -4.93 -17.61 1.46
N VAL A 6 -5.20 -17.65 0.14
CA VAL A 6 -5.09 -16.46 -0.71
C VAL A 6 -6.00 -15.36 -0.17
N LEU A 7 -5.41 -14.21 0.12
CA LEU A 7 -6.11 -13.04 0.65
C LEU A 7 -6.45 -12.05 -0.45
N LEU A 8 -5.52 -11.73 -1.36
CA LEU A 8 -5.74 -10.88 -2.52
C LEU A 8 -5.27 -11.63 -3.77
N GLY A 9 -6.10 -11.69 -4.80
CA GLY A 9 -5.77 -12.28 -6.09
C GLY A 9 -6.02 -11.31 -7.24
N ALA A 10 -5.19 -11.37 -8.25
CA ALA A 10 -5.37 -10.75 -9.55
C ALA A 10 -5.44 -11.84 -10.62
N GLU A 11 -6.45 -11.81 -11.48
CA GLU A 11 -6.64 -12.80 -12.54
C GLU A 11 -6.81 -12.08 -13.88
N GLY A 12 -5.84 -12.23 -14.77
CA GLY A 12 -5.90 -11.72 -16.15
C GLY A 12 -6.06 -10.20 -16.24
N LEU A 13 -5.52 -9.42 -15.30
CA LEU A 13 -5.72 -7.98 -15.27
C LEU A 13 -5.09 -7.32 -16.49
N ARG A 14 -5.92 -6.55 -17.21
CA ARG A 14 -5.50 -5.72 -18.34
C ARG A 14 -5.91 -4.27 -18.11
N ARG A 15 -5.01 -3.35 -18.40
CA ARG A 15 -5.27 -1.91 -18.38
C ARG A 15 -4.73 -1.24 -19.62
N GLU A 16 -5.60 -0.49 -20.28
CA GLU A 16 -5.25 0.37 -21.41
C GLU A 16 -5.57 1.81 -21.09
N ALA A 17 -4.71 2.73 -21.45
CA ALA A 17 -4.96 4.16 -21.38
C ALA A 17 -4.21 4.87 -22.52
N GLY A 18 -4.86 5.87 -23.14
CA GLY A 18 -4.28 6.62 -24.25
C GLY A 18 -3.84 5.75 -25.43
N GLY A 19 -4.54 4.65 -25.74
CA GLY A 19 -4.21 3.72 -26.81
C GLY A 19 -3.00 2.81 -26.54
N LYS A 20 -2.47 2.82 -25.31
CA LYS A 20 -1.34 1.96 -24.91
C LYS A 20 -1.78 0.95 -23.84
N ILE A 21 -1.28 -0.28 -23.95
CA ILE A 21 -1.45 -1.30 -22.92
C ILE A 21 -0.44 -1.02 -21.81
N ILE A 22 -0.93 -0.73 -20.60
CA ILE A 22 -0.13 -0.41 -19.42
C ILE A 22 0.07 -1.66 -18.55
N VAL A 23 -0.98 -2.47 -18.38
CA VAL A 23 -0.93 -3.77 -17.71
C VAL A 23 -1.45 -4.82 -18.69
N ARG A 24 -0.70 -5.90 -18.86
CA ARG A 24 -0.95 -6.95 -19.85
C ARG A 24 -1.09 -8.30 -19.16
N ASP A 25 -2.32 -8.75 -18.98
CA ASP A 25 -2.65 -10.09 -18.47
C ASP A 25 -1.94 -10.45 -17.16
N ALA A 26 -1.96 -9.51 -16.18
CA ALA A 26 -1.28 -9.72 -14.92
C ALA A 26 -2.11 -10.63 -14.01
N SER A 27 -1.49 -11.75 -13.58
CA SER A 27 -2.09 -12.71 -12.66
C SER A 27 -1.10 -13.03 -11.54
N PHE A 28 -1.56 -12.92 -10.29
CA PHE A 28 -0.79 -13.30 -9.10
C PHE A 28 -1.71 -13.44 -7.89
N ALA A 29 -1.18 -14.03 -6.84
CA ALA A 29 -1.89 -14.18 -5.57
C ALA A 29 -0.98 -13.74 -4.41
N LEU A 30 -1.59 -13.11 -3.39
CA LEU A 30 -0.99 -12.80 -2.10
C LEU A 30 -1.63 -13.68 -1.04
N ALA A 31 -0.83 -14.42 -0.31
CA ALA A 31 -1.28 -15.18 0.84
C ALA A 31 -1.34 -14.32 2.11
N ALA A 32 -2.16 -14.73 3.07
CA ALA A 32 -2.15 -14.08 4.39
C ALA A 32 -0.77 -14.23 5.05
N GLY A 33 -0.25 -13.14 5.62
CA GLY A 33 1.08 -13.04 6.20
C GLY A 33 2.22 -12.82 5.19
N GLU A 34 1.92 -12.78 3.89
CA GLU A 34 2.93 -12.62 2.84
C GLU A 34 3.22 -11.14 2.56
N VAL A 35 4.50 -10.83 2.40
CA VAL A 35 4.99 -9.55 1.85
C VAL A 35 5.63 -9.83 0.50
N VAL A 36 5.06 -9.26 -0.57
CA VAL A 36 5.55 -9.41 -1.94
C VAL A 36 6.02 -8.07 -2.47
N ALA A 37 7.17 -8.04 -3.13
CA ALA A 37 7.64 -6.87 -3.86
C ALA A 37 7.31 -7.00 -5.35
N ILE A 38 6.99 -5.88 -6.00
CA ILE A 38 6.98 -5.75 -7.45
C ILE A 38 8.09 -4.79 -7.83
N THR A 39 9.09 -5.30 -8.55
CA THR A 39 10.21 -4.53 -9.07
C THR A 39 10.04 -4.26 -10.58
N GLY A 40 10.92 -3.46 -11.14
CA GLY A 40 10.96 -3.17 -12.58
C GLY A 40 11.19 -1.70 -12.89
N PRO A 41 11.51 -1.37 -14.15
CA PRO A 41 11.85 -0.01 -14.57
C PRO A 41 10.69 0.97 -14.39
N SER A 42 11.01 2.28 -14.33
CA SER A 42 10.00 3.33 -14.34
C SER A 42 9.11 3.22 -15.57
N GLY A 43 7.81 3.45 -15.41
CA GLY A 43 6.82 3.35 -16.48
C GLY A 43 6.45 1.90 -16.89
N SER A 44 6.91 0.86 -16.18
CA SER A 44 6.54 -0.53 -16.50
C SER A 44 5.09 -0.90 -16.17
N GLY A 45 4.34 -0.04 -15.44
CA GLY A 45 2.93 -0.25 -15.08
C GLY A 45 2.67 -0.61 -13.62
N LYS A 46 3.70 -0.64 -12.74
CA LYS A 46 3.59 -1.05 -11.33
C LYS A 46 2.53 -0.28 -10.55
N SER A 47 2.60 1.05 -10.54
CA SER A 47 1.61 1.89 -9.85
C SER A 47 0.21 1.74 -10.44
N SER A 48 0.11 1.55 -11.78
CA SER A 48 -1.18 1.28 -12.42
C SER A 48 -1.77 -0.05 -11.94
N LEU A 49 -0.94 -1.09 -11.79
CA LEU A 49 -1.38 -2.37 -11.23
C LEU A 49 -1.91 -2.20 -9.79
N LEU A 50 -1.18 -1.49 -8.90
CA LEU A 50 -1.68 -1.22 -7.54
C LEU A 50 -3.04 -0.50 -7.54
N ARG A 51 -3.22 0.48 -8.42
CA ARG A 51 -4.47 1.25 -8.54
C ARG A 51 -5.65 0.40 -8.99
N LEU A 52 -5.42 -0.67 -9.77
CA LEU A 52 -6.46 -1.65 -10.11
C LEU A 52 -6.89 -2.47 -8.88
N LEU A 53 -5.95 -2.83 -7.99
CA LEU A 53 -6.22 -3.71 -6.85
C LEU A 53 -7.18 -3.09 -5.82
N ASN A 54 -7.20 -1.75 -5.67
CA ASN A 54 -8.13 -1.05 -4.77
C ASN A 54 -9.17 -0.19 -5.52
N ARG A 55 -9.37 -0.47 -6.81
CA ARG A 55 -10.35 0.22 -7.68
C ARG A 55 -10.19 1.74 -7.71
N LEU A 56 -8.94 2.27 -7.62
CA LEU A 56 -8.65 3.65 -8.03
C LEU A 56 -8.72 3.79 -9.54
N ASP A 57 -8.38 2.72 -10.27
CA ASP A 57 -8.61 2.56 -11.69
C ASP A 57 -9.42 1.30 -11.95
N ALA A 58 -10.18 1.26 -13.06
CA ALA A 58 -10.92 0.08 -13.48
C ALA A 58 -10.10 -0.71 -14.52
N PRO A 59 -10.03 -2.05 -14.42
CA PRO A 59 -9.43 -2.87 -15.46
C PRO A 59 -10.30 -2.90 -16.72
N ASN A 60 -9.66 -3.08 -17.90
CA ASN A 60 -10.37 -3.31 -19.16
C ASN A 60 -10.73 -4.80 -19.32
N ALA A 61 -10.00 -5.70 -18.64
CA ALA A 61 -10.30 -7.13 -18.55
C ALA A 61 -9.67 -7.71 -17.28
N GLY A 62 -10.10 -8.91 -16.91
CA GLY A 62 -9.67 -9.58 -15.69
C GLY A 62 -10.45 -9.12 -14.46
N ARG A 63 -10.07 -9.64 -13.29
CA ARG A 63 -10.73 -9.33 -12.02
C ARG A 63 -9.76 -9.35 -10.85
N VAL A 64 -10.15 -8.69 -9.76
CA VAL A 64 -9.45 -8.72 -8.48
C VAL A 64 -10.34 -9.43 -7.46
N LEU A 65 -9.77 -10.36 -6.73
CA LEU A 65 -10.44 -11.12 -5.70
C LEU A 65 -9.88 -10.75 -4.32
N LEU A 66 -10.76 -10.45 -3.35
CA LEU A 66 -10.39 -10.25 -1.95
C LEU A 66 -11.04 -11.35 -1.11
N ALA A 67 -10.23 -12.20 -0.50
CA ALA A 67 -10.67 -13.38 0.25
C ALA A 67 -11.63 -14.29 -0.57
N GLY A 68 -11.39 -14.40 -1.90
CA GLY A 68 -12.18 -15.19 -2.85
C GLY A 68 -13.40 -14.47 -3.42
N ALA A 69 -13.77 -13.28 -2.93
CA ALA A 69 -14.87 -12.49 -3.46
C ALA A 69 -14.38 -11.50 -4.52
N ASP A 70 -15.12 -11.37 -5.64
CA ASP A 70 -14.81 -10.37 -6.66
C ASP A 70 -14.99 -8.95 -6.08
N THR A 71 -13.93 -8.14 -6.14
CA THR A 71 -13.95 -6.78 -5.60
C THR A 71 -14.90 -5.85 -6.37
N ALA A 72 -15.29 -6.19 -7.60
CA ALA A 72 -16.26 -5.42 -8.37
C ALA A 72 -17.65 -5.41 -7.72
N ALA A 73 -18.00 -6.46 -6.97
CA ALA A 73 -19.27 -6.58 -6.25
C ALA A 73 -19.26 -5.88 -4.87
N LEU A 74 -18.10 -5.46 -4.37
CA LEU A 74 -17.99 -4.79 -3.08
C LEU A 74 -18.29 -3.29 -3.21
N ASP A 75 -18.80 -2.68 -2.13
CA ASP A 75 -18.79 -1.23 -2.00
C ASP A 75 -17.34 -0.72 -2.07
N VAL A 76 -17.10 0.38 -2.80
CA VAL A 76 -15.76 0.88 -3.04
C VAL A 76 -15.08 1.44 -1.78
N HIS A 77 -15.86 2.01 -0.86
CA HIS A 77 -15.32 2.53 0.41
C HIS A 77 -14.93 1.37 1.34
N GLU A 78 -15.78 0.33 1.39
CA GLU A 78 -15.46 -0.89 2.14
C GLU A 78 -14.24 -1.60 1.56
N LEU A 79 -14.12 -1.71 0.23
CA LEU A 79 -12.92 -2.25 -0.40
C LEU A 79 -11.67 -1.47 0.01
N ARG A 80 -11.67 -0.13 -0.11
CA ARG A 80 -10.51 0.72 0.19
C ARG A 80 -10.18 0.77 1.68
N ARG A 81 -11.14 0.52 2.55
CA ARG A 81 -10.90 0.30 3.98
C ARG A 81 -10.11 -0.99 4.20
N ARG A 82 -10.49 -2.09 3.52
CA ARG A 82 -9.85 -3.40 3.65
C ARG A 82 -8.54 -3.52 2.86
N VAL A 83 -8.42 -2.82 1.75
CA VAL A 83 -7.22 -2.76 0.89
C VAL A 83 -6.69 -1.34 0.95
N GLY A 84 -5.92 -1.05 1.99
CA GLY A 84 -5.31 0.27 2.21
C GLY A 84 -4.16 0.51 1.25
N MET A 85 -3.99 1.77 0.82
CA MET A 85 -2.91 2.15 -0.09
C MET A 85 -2.15 3.36 0.45
N VAL A 86 -0.83 3.25 0.49
CA VAL A 86 0.10 4.37 0.68
C VAL A 86 0.68 4.73 -0.67
N MET A 87 0.43 5.95 -1.10
CA MET A 87 0.90 6.45 -2.40
C MET A 87 2.32 6.99 -2.30
N GLN A 88 3.00 7.12 -3.43
CA GLN A 88 4.34 7.69 -3.55
C GLN A 88 4.44 9.09 -2.91
N GLN A 89 3.41 9.93 -3.07
CA GLN A 89 3.28 11.20 -2.38
C GLN A 89 2.29 11.07 -1.22
N ALA A 90 2.62 11.61 -0.07
CA ALA A 90 1.83 11.47 1.16
C ALA A 90 0.41 12.07 1.07
N ASN A 91 0.21 13.14 0.28
CA ASN A 91 -1.09 13.80 0.06
C ASN A 91 -1.90 13.98 1.36
N LEU A 92 -1.32 14.69 2.34
CA LEU A 92 -1.99 14.99 3.60
C LEU A 92 -3.00 16.14 3.41
N PHE A 93 -4.11 16.08 4.17
CA PHE A 93 -5.07 17.17 4.23
C PHE A 93 -4.56 18.26 5.17
N ALA A 94 -4.87 19.54 4.88
CA ALA A 94 -4.55 20.64 5.77
C ALA A 94 -5.12 20.41 7.19
N GLY A 95 -4.35 20.81 8.21
CA GLY A 95 -4.70 20.64 9.61
C GLY A 95 -3.67 19.82 10.39
N THR A 96 -4.09 19.20 11.49
CA THR A 96 -3.17 18.48 12.38
C THR A 96 -2.91 17.04 11.92
N VAL A 97 -1.82 16.48 12.43
CA VAL A 97 -1.47 15.06 12.25
C VAL A 97 -2.60 14.16 12.77
N ALA A 98 -3.16 14.45 13.96
CA ALA A 98 -4.26 13.66 14.52
C ALA A 98 -5.50 13.67 13.63
N GLN A 99 -5.86 14.82 13.03
CA GLN A 99 -6.96 14.92 12.08
C GLN A 99 -6.72 14.05 10.85
N ASN A 100 -5.50 14.04 10.32
CA ASN A 100 -5.14 13.18 9.18
C ASN A 100 -5.25 11.69 9.52
N VAL A 101 -4.71 11.25 10.66
CA VAL A 101 -4.77 9.84 11.10
C VAL A 101 -6.21 9.39 11.33
N ALA A 102 -7.03 10.22 11.98
CA ALA A 102 -8.41 9.90 12.29
C ALA A 102 -9.38 10.01 11.10
N TYR A 103 -8.95 10.56 9.97
CA TYR A 103 -9.84 10.88 8.85
C TYR A 103 -10.56 9.66 8.27
N GLY A 104 -9.82 8.58 7.99
CA GLY A 104 -10.40 7.36 7.41
C GLY A 104 -11.46 6.71 8.31
N PRO A 105 -11.13 6.39 9.57
CA PRO A 105 -12.11 5.87 10.53
C PRO A 105 -13.35 6.76 10.69
N ALA A 106 -13.18 8.10 10.73
CA ALA A 106 -14.29 9.05 10.87
C ALA A 106 -15.29 8.96 9.70
N LEU A 107 -14.83 8.68 8.47
CA LEU A 107 -15.72 8.45 7.31
C LEU A 107 -16.65 7.24 7.49
N HIS A 108 -16.28 6.31 8.38
CA HIS A 108 -17.06 5.12 8.72
C HIS A 108 -17.74 5.23 10.09
N GLY A 109 -17.85 6.44 10.66
CA GLY A 109 -18.49 6.69 11.94
C GLY A 109 -17.68 6.21 13.17
N VAL A 110 -16.40 5.89 13.00
CA VAL A 110 -15.51 5.44 14.08
C VAL A 110 -14.67 6.63 14.57
N ALA A 111 -14.90 7.06 15.81
CA ALA A 111 -14.08 8.07 16.46
C ALA A 111 -12.86 7.40 17.12
N LEU A 112 -11.65 7.74 16.66
CA LEU A 112 -10.43 7.33 17.36
C LEU A 112 -10.22 8.16 18.62
N LYS A 113 -9.84 7.50 19.72
CA LYS A 113 -9.38 8.18 20.92
C LYS A 113 -7.97 8.74 20.73
N ALA A 114 -7.58 9.71 21.55
CA ALA A 114 -6.24 10.29 21.51
C ALA A 114 -5.14 9.22 21.68
N ASP A 115 -5.36 8.25 22.55
CA ASP A 115 -4.42 7.15 22.80
C ASP A 115 -4.27 6.23 21.57
N ASP A 116 -5.36 5.95 20.84
CA ASP A 116 -5.32 5.15 19.60
C ASP A 116 -4.48 5.87 18.53
N VAL A 117 -4.66 7.19 18.40
CA VAL A 117 -3.87 8.00 17.48
C VAL A 117 -2.40 7.98 17.87
N GLU A 118 -2.09 8.13 19.17
CA GLU A 118 -0.72 8.15 19.66
C GLU A 118 -0.02 6.79 19.50
N GLU A 119 -0.76 5.68 19.62
CA GLU A 119 -0.25 4.33 19.34
C GLU A 119 0.14 4.17 17.87
N LEU A 120 -0.73 4.60 16.95
CA LEU A 120 -0.43 4.60 15.52
C LEU A 120 0.78 5.47 15.18
N LEU A 121 0.90 6.64 15.80
CA LEU A 121 2.06 7.52 15.63
C LEU A 121 3.33 6.90 16.18
N ARG A 122 3.25 6.18 17.30
CA ARG A 122 4.39 5.44 17.86
C ARG A 122 4.87 4.33 16.93
N THR A 123 3.93 3.60 16.29
CA THR A 123 4.26 2.57 15.29
C THR A 123 5.11 3.11 14.15
N VAL A 124 4.87 4.34 13.72
CA VAL A 124 5.61 4.98 12.62
C VAL A 124 6.74 5.89 13.11
N GLY A 125 7.13 5.80 14.40
CA GLY A 125 8.24 6.55 14.99
C GLY A 125 7.98 8.06 15.10
N LEU A 126 6.72 8.48 15.28
CA LEU A 126 6.30 9.88 15.37
C LEU A 126 5.48 10.16 16.64
N ALA A 127 5.84 9.50 17.76
CA ALA A 127 5.21 9.76 19.06
C ALA A 127 5.23 11.25 19.42
N GLY A 128 4.10 11.77 19.93
CA GLY A 128 3.96 13.18 20.32
C GLY A 128 3.66 14.16 19.17
N TYR A 129 3.52 13.68 17.93
CA TYR A 129 3.25 14.54 16.77
C TYR A 129 1.78 14.90 16.57
N ALA A 130 0.85 14.33 17.34
CA ALA A 130 -0.59 14.43 17.14
C ALA A 130 -1.10 15.87 16.89
N LYS A 131 -0.54 16.86 17.63
CA LYS A 131 -0.95 18.28 17.55
C LYS A 131 -0.19 19.09 16.51
N ARG A 132 0.83 18.54 15.85
CA ARG A 132 1.60 19.28 14.83
C ARG A 132 0.75 19.54 13.60
N ASP A 133 0.97 20.69 12.98
CA ASP A 133 0.43 21.00 11.66
C ASP A 133 1.21 20.22 10.59
N VAL A 134 0.49 19.59 9.66
CA VAL A 134 1.10 18.81 8.59
C VAL A 134 1.96 19.64 7.64
N ALA A 135 1.70 20.95 7.54
CA ALA A 135 2.50 21.85 6.71
C ALA A 135 3.95 22.02 7.21
N ALA A 136 4.21 21.69 8.49
CA ALA A 136 5.54 21.77 9.09
C ALA A 136 6.34 20.44 9.01
N LEU A 137 5.80 19.42 8.35
CA LEU A 137 6.43 18.11 8.27
C LEU A 137 7.45 18.03 7.13
N SER A 138 8.56 17.32 7.37
CA SER A 138 9.45 16.87 6.31
C SER A 138 8.76 15.82 5.41
N GLY A 139 9.31 15.55 4.21
CA GLY A 139 8.76 14.54 3.29
C GLY A 139 8.68 13.15 3.93
N GLY A 140 9.72 12.73 4.68
CA GLY A 140 9.73 11.44 5.38
C GLY A 140 8.74 11.39 6.55
N GLU A 141 8.54 12.48 7.29
CA GLU A 141 7.51 12.56 8.32
C GLU A 141 6.10 12.49 7.71
N ALA A 142 5.85 13.24 6.63
CA ALA A 142 4.58 13.21 5.91
C ALA A 142 4.26 11.79 5.37
N GLN A 143 5.25 11.07 4.85
CA GLN A 143 5.10 9.70 4.37
C GLN A 143 4.73 8.74 5.51
N ARG A 144 5.37 8.87 6.67
CA ARG A 144 5.04 8.07 7.86
C ARG A 144 3.65 8.40 8.42
N ILE A 145 3.21 9.66 8.35
CA ILE A 145 1.83 10.02 8.71
C ILE A 145 0.83 9.42 7.71
N SER A 146 1.13 9.42 6.41
CA SER A 146 0.28 8.74 5.41
C SER A 146 0.14 7.24 5.69
N LEU A 147 1.21 6.59 6.15
CA LEU A 147 1.21 5.20 6.60
C LEU A 147 0.32 5.02 7.85
N ALA A 148 0.50 5.84 8.89
CA ALA A 148 -0.33 5.80 10.11
C ALA A 148 -1.83 6.01 9.79
N ARG A 149 -2.17 6.96 8.90
CA ARG A 149 -3.53 7.20 8.40
C ARG A 149 -4.12 5.95 7.72
N THR A 150 -3.31 5.23 6.96
CA THR A 150 -3.75 4.01 6.29
C THR A 150 -3.98 2.89 7.30
N LEU A 151 -3.07 2.70 8.27
CA LEU A 151 -3.18 1.70 9.34
C LEU A 151 -4.39 1.94 10.26
N ALA A 152 -4.79 3.19 10.46
CA ALA A 152 -5.97 3.56 11.26
C ALA A 152 -7.25 2.85 10.80
N ASN A 153 -7.36 2.50 9.52
CA ASN A 153 -8.48 1.73 8.96
C ASN A 153 -8.37 0.22 9.21
N ARG A 154 -7.30 -0.27 9.84
CA ARG A 154 -7.02 -1.70 10.09
C ARG A 154 -7.15 -2.54 8.80
N PRO A 155 -6.40 -2.23 7.75
CA PRO A 155 -6.53 -2.91 6.46
C PRO A 155 -6.13 -4.39 6.58
N GLN A 156 -6.75 -5.23 5.74
CA GLN A 156 -6.37 -6.62 5.55
C GLN A 156 -5.21 -6.76 4.56
N VAL A 157 -5.12 -5.84 3.60
CA VAL A 157 -4.03 -5.76 2.63
C VAL A 157 -3.48 -4.34 2.62
N LEU A 158 -2.16 -4.23 2.66
CA LEU A 158 -1.45 -2.96 2.56
C LEU A 158 -0.74 -2.89 1.19
N LEU A 159 -1.10 -1.91 0.39
CA LEU A 159 -0.46 -1.59 -0.88
C LEU A 159 0.46 -0.39 -0.70
N LEU A 160 1.73 -0.52 -1.09
CA LEU A 160 2.77 0.49 -0.93
C LEU A 160 3.33 0.87 -2.31
N ASP A 161 3.08 2.08 -2.77
CA ASP A 161 3.54 2.57 -4.07
C ASP A 161 4.77 3.46 -3.91
N GLU A 162 5.95 2.91 -4.15
CA GLU A 162 7.26 3.58 -4.07
C GLU A 162 7.41 4.49 -2.82
N PRO A 163 7.19 3.96 -1.60
CA PRO A 163 6.98 4.78 -0.39
C PRO A 163 8.22 5.58 0.05
N THR A 164 9.39 5.33 -0.52
CA THR A 164 10.65 6.00 -0.17
C THR A 164 11.33 6.70 -1.34
N SER A 165 10.76 6.67 -2.55
CA SER A 165 11.43 7.12 -3.77
C SER A 165 11.79 8.62 -3.82
N ALA A 166 11.07 9.46 -3.07
CA ALA A 166 11.28 10.91 -2.99
C ALA A 166 12.14 11.34 -1.79
N LEU A 167 12.77 10.39 -1.08
CA LEU A 167 13.50 10.64 0.16
C LEU A 167 15.02 10.50 -0.03
N ASP A 168 15.79 11.23 0.77
CA ASP A 168 17.22 10.99 0.92
C ASP A 168 17.50 9.66 1.64
N ASP A 169 18.74 9.19 1.59
CA ASP A 169 19.10 7.86 2.08
C ASP A 169 18.89 7.70 3.61
N ALA A 170 19.07 8.75 4.40
CA ALA A 170 18.84 8.70 5.84
C ALA A 170 17.34 8.59 6.14
N ALA A 171 16.51 9.39 5.47
CA ALA A 171 15.06 9.34 5.60
C ALA A 171 14.46 8.02 5.09
N LYS A 172 15.05 7.40 4.05
CA LYS A 172 14.63 6.08 3.54
C LYS A 172 14.70 5.01 4.63
N LEU A 173 15.82 4.91 5.36
CA LEU A 173 15.99 3.91 6.41
C LEU A 173 14.94 4.06 7.51
N VAL A 174 14.68 5.30 7.96
CA VAL A 174 13.67 5.57 8.99
C VAL A 174 12.26 5.21 8.51
N VAL A 175 11.94 5.46 7.23
CA VAL A 175 10.64 5.06 6.66
C VAL A 175 10.57 3.55 6.50
N GLU A 176 11.64 2.86 6.10
CA GLU A 176 11.68 1.39 6.00
C GLU A 176 11.44 0.71 7.35
N GLU A 177 12.02 1.22 8.43
CA GLU A 177 11.73 0.74 9.79
C GLU A 177 10.25 0.89 10.15
N ALA A 178 9.65 2.04 9.84
CA ALA A 178 8.23 2.27 10.04
C ALA A 178 7.35 1.34 9.19
N LEU A 179 7.76 1.07 7.94
CA LEU A 179 7.07 0.11 7.06
C LEU A 179 7.14 -1.31 7.64
N GLN A 180 8.29 -1.77 8.12
CA GLN A 180 8.43 -3.07 8.76
C GLN A 180 7.53 -3.20 10.00
N ALA A 181 7.53 -2.19 10.88
CA ALA A 181 6.66 -2.16 12.05
C ALA A 181 5.17 -2.19 11.65
N ALA A 182 4.77 -1.45 10.61
CA ALA A 182 3.43 -1.43 10.08
C ALA A 182 3.01 -2.79 9.49
N MET A 183 3.86 -3.40 8.67
CA MET A 183 3.60 -4.71 8.07
C MET A 183 3.42 -5.80 9.13
N ALA A 184 4.20 -5.75 10.23
CA ALA A 184 4.05 -6.67 11.36
C ALA A 184 2.70 -6.54 12.08
N GLN A 185 2.06 -5.36 12.05
CA GLN A 185 0.74 -5.13 12.64
C GLN A 185 -0.42 -5.52 11.72
N VAL A 186 -0.18 -5.59 10.40
CA VAL A 186 -1.20 -6.04 9.45
C VAL A 186 -1.25 -7.55 9.46
N ALA A 187 -2.29 -8.13 10.06
CA ALA A 187 -2.51 -9.57 10.10
C ALA A 187 -2.80 -10.21 8.71
N GLY A 188 -2.77 -9.41 7.67
CA GLY A 188 -3.10 -9.77 6.29
C GLY A 188 -1.85 -9.89 5.41
N ALA A 189 -1.84 -9.23 4.26
CA ALA A 189 -0.76 -9.27 3.29
C ALA A 189 -0.28 -7.87 2.91
N CYS A 190 0.96 -7.77 2.43
CA CYS A 190 1.51 -6.51 1.91
C CYS A 190 2.03 -6.70 0.48
N LEU A 191 1.80 -5.70 -0.35
CA LEU A 191 2.37 -5.60 -1.69
C LEU A 191 3.12 -4.26 -1.80
N ILE A 192 4.42 -4.32 -1.99
CA ILE A 192 5.26 -3.13 -2.15
C ILE A 192 5.75 -3.01 -3.59
N VAL A 193 5.54 -1.85 -4.19
CA VAL A 193 6.15 -1.49 -5.46
C VAL A 193 7.38 -0.66 -5.18
N THR A 194 8.51 -1.04 -5.76
CA THR A 194 9.76 -0.30 -5.67
C THR A 194 10.62 -0.53 -6.91
N HIS A 195 11.47 0.45 -7.25
CA HIS A 195 12.53 0.27 -8.23
C HIS A 195 13.89 -0.06 -7.59
N ASP A 196 13.95 -0.10 -6.24
CA ASP A 196 15.13 -0.44 -5.47
C ASP A 196 15.11 -1.94 -5.10
N ALA A 197 15.93 -2.73 -5.81
CA ALA A 197 16.03 -4.16 -5.58
C ALA A 197 16.55 -4.50 -4.16
N ALA A 198 17.42 -3.67 -3.59
CA ALA A 198 17.93 -3.87 -2.24
C ALA A 198 16.82 -3.66 -1.19
N GLN A 199 15.93 -2.69 -1.40
CA GLN A 199 14.75 -2.49 -0.58
C GLN A 199 13.79 -3.69 -0.70
N ALA A 200 13.52 -4.17 -1.91
CA ALA A 200 12.70 -5.36 -2.13
C ALA A 200 13.24 -6.57 -1.36
N ALA A 201 14.55 -6.84 -1.45
CA ALA A 201 15.20 -7.94 -0.75
C ALA A 201 15.15 -7.83 0.78
N ARG A 202 15.14 -6.59 1.35
CA ARG A 202 15.03 -6.39 2.79
C ARG A 202 13.60 -6.56 3.34
N LEU A 203 12.59 -6.23 2.53
CA LEU A 203 11.21 -6.11 2.99
C LEU A 203 10.32 -7.28 2.59
N ALA A 204 10.59 -7.95 1.47
CA ALA A 204 9.70 -8.95 0.89
C ALA A 204 10.25 -10.38 0.99
N GLN A 205 9.35 -11.35 1.10
CA GLN A 205 9.67 -12.78 1.02
C GLN A 205 9.72 -13.28 -0.43
N ARG A 206 9.07 -12.58 -1.36
CA ARG A 206 9.02 -12.92 -2.79
C ARG A 206 8.98 -11.65 -3.63
N THR A 207 9.64 -11.72 -4.79
CA THR A 207 9.67 -10.61 -5.73
C THR A 207 9.04 -11.01 -7.06
N LEU A 208 8.26 -10.11 -7.63
CA LEU A 208 7.72 -10.17 -8.99
C LEU A 208 8.37 -9.08 -9.82
N LEU A 209 8.76 -9.38 -11.06
CA LEU A 209 9.30 -8.42 -11.99
C LEU A 209 8.20 -7.93 -12.95
N MET A 210 8.01 -6.60 -13.03
CA MET A 210 7.10 -6.00 -14.01
C MET A 210 7.88 -5.27 -15.10
N GLN A 211 7.76 -5.74 -16.35
CA GLN A 211 8.44 -5.16 -17.50
C GLN A 211 7.50 -5.08 -18.71
N GLY A 212 7.37 -3.89 -19.31
CA GLY A 212 6.51 -3.67 -20.48
C GLY A 212 5.04 -4.04 -20.25
N GLY A 213 4.55 -3.88 -19.03
CA GLY A 213 3.18 -4.22 -18.63
C GLY A 213 2.97 -5.70 -18.27
N VAL A 214 3.99 -6.55 -18.42
CA VAL A 214 3.94 -7.98 -18.11
C VAL A 214 4.52 -8.23 -16.73
N LEU A 215 3.81 -8.99 -15.90
CA LEU A 215 4.24 -9.43 -14.57
C LEU A 215 4.76 -10.87 -14.65
N ARG A 216 5.89 -11.14 -14.00
CA ARG A 216 6.51 -12.48 -13.94
C ARG A 216 7.08 -12.72 -12.55
N ASP A 217 7.14 -13.99 -12.12
CA ASP A 217 7.96 -14.33 -10.95
C ASP A 217 9.43 -14.03 -11.27
N GLU A 218 10.10 -13.35 -10.33
CA GLU A 218 11.56 -13.17 -10.42
C GLU A 218 12.18 -14.49 -9.94
N VAL A 219 12.64 -15.30 -10.90
CA VAL A 219 13.37 -16.55 -10.60
C VAL A 219 14.80 -16.12 -10.24
N GLU A 220 15.26 -16.51 -9.04
CA GLU A 220 16.65 -16.37 -8.60
C GLU A 220 17.64 -17.03 -9.59
#